data_dc63f750588fd9949f0c0f8b38702c78
#
_entry.id   dc63f750588fd9949f0c0f8b38702c78
#
_cell.length_a   1.000
_cell.length_b   1.000
_cell.length_c   1.000
_cell.angle_alpha   90.00
_cell.angle_beta   90.00
_cell.angle_gamma   90.00
#
_symmetry.space_group_name_H-M   'P 1'
#
loop_
_entity.id
_entity.type
_entity.pdbx_description
1 polymer ?
#
loop_
_entity_poly.entity_id
_entity_poly.type
_entity_poly.pdbx_seq_one_letter_code
_entity_poly.pdbx_strand_id
1 'polypeptide(L)'
;MENFICKIANEEEMKIKWDYEIEISDNKSNWIIWKDENIDRFKKGLIIPYYGLLDGKIICEATAMLNSEIVQNSDGLVGNGVVYLSAFRTNKEYQGKGYFSKLFKFMIEDLKEKGYEKVTLGVEPEEIKNKKIYNHYGFNEHIKNSKEVYPDGTEIEVEYYGKSLK
;
A
#
# COMPACT_ATOMS: atom_id res chain seq x y z
N MET A 1 -11.51 -26.23 5.50
CA MET A 1 -11.79 -25.19 4.49
C MET A 1 -11.08 -23.90 4.87
N GLU A 2 -10.31 -23.34 3.96
CA GLU A 2 -9.64 -22.08 4.22
C GLU A 2 -10.65 -20.92 4.24
N ASN A 3 -10.54 -20.05 5.23
CA ASN A 3 -11.38 -18.87 5.37
C ASN A 3 -10.55 -17.61 5.15
N PHE A 4 -10.60 -17.04 3.94
CA PHE A 4 -9.92 -15.80 3.62
C PHE A 4 -10.90 -14.63 3.65
N ILE A 5 -10.59 -13.62 4.45
CA ILE A 5 -11.40 -12.41 4.56
C ILE A 5 -10.54 -11.17 4.30
N CYS A 6 -11.17 -10.14 3.75
CA CYS A 6 -10.55 -8.82 3.57
C CYS A 6 -11.26 -7.84 4.50
N LYS A 7 -10.50 -6.94 5.10
CA LYS A 7 -11.05 -5.95 6.03
C LYS A 7 -10.19 -4.71 6.11
N ILE A 8 -10.75 -3.64 6.65
CA ILE A 8 -9.95 -2.50 7.10
C ILE A 8 -9.37 -2.88 8.46
N ALA A 9 -8.07 -2.75 8.61
CA ALA A 9 -7.37 -3.15 9.83
C ALA A 9 -7.64 -2.19 10.98
N ASN A 10 -7.59 -2.72 12.20
CA ASN A 10 -7.58 -1.91 13.41
C ASN A 10 -6.14 -1.69 13.88
N GLU A 11 -5.96 -0.89 14.93
CA GLU A 11 -4.63 -0.55 15.43
C GLU A 11 -3.85 -1.77 15.91
N GLU A 12 -4.51 -2.70 16.60
CA GLU A 12 -3.87 -3.93 17.09
C GLU A 12 -3.35 -4.79 15.95
N GLU A 13 -4.16 -4.97 14.90
CA GLU A 13 -3.75 -5.71 13.71
C GLU A 13 -2.58 -5.04 13.01
N MET A 14 -2.58 -3.71 12.94
CA MET A 14 -1.45 -2.96 12.38
C MET A 14 -0.17 -3.23 13.14
N LYS A 15 -0.20 -3.22 14.47
CA LYS A 15 0.97 -3.49 15.30
C LYS A 15 1.52 -4.89 15.04
N ILE A 16 0.64 -5.89 14.95
CA ILE A 16 1.03 -7.27 14.66
C ILE A 16 1.72 -7.36 13.30
N LYS A 17 1.14 -6.75 12.28
CA LYS A 17 1.68 -6.80 10.91
C LYS A 17 3.02 -6.06 10.81
N TRP A 18 3.12 -4.86 11.40
CA TRP A 18 4.38 -4.10 11.39
C TRP A 18 5.48 -4.82 12.15
N ASP A 19 5.18 -5.45 13.30
CA ASP A 19 6.17 -6.21 14.06
C ASP A 19 6.69 -7.40 13.26
N TYR A 20 5.82 -8.08 12.51
CA TYR A 20 6.22 -9.15 11.60
C TYR A 20 7.19 -8.63 10.52
N GLU A 21 6.86 -7.51 9.88
CA GLU A 21 7.71 -6.93 8.82
C GLU A 21 9.06 -6.47 9.38
N ILE A 22 9.09 -5.90 10.57
CA ILE A 22 10.32 -5.50 11.23
C ILE A 22 11.20 -6.72 11.48
N GLU A 23 10.63 -7.81 11.97
CA GLU A 23 11.36 -9.03 12.27
C GLU A 23 12.06 -9.64 11.05
N ILE A 24 11.39 -9.63 9.89
CA ILE A 24 11.94 -10.22 8.67
C ILE A 24 12.77 -9.25 7.83
N SER A 25 12.82 -7.98 8.18
CA SER A 25 13.50 -6.97 7.38
C SER A 25 15.01 -6.94 7.62
N ASP A 26 15.76 -6.52 6.58
CA ASP A 26 17.21 -6.29 6.67
C ASP A 26 17.53 -4.91 7.24
N ASN A 27 16.62 -3.97 7.11
CA ASN A 27 16.80 -2.58 7.54
C ASN A 27 15.80 -2.20 8.63
N LYS A 28 15.97 -2.80 9.80
CA LYS A 28 15.02 -2.67 10.92
C LYS A 28 14.80 -1.24 11.37
N SER A 29 15.82 -0.38 11.30
CA SER A 29 15.70 1.01 11.75
C SER A 29 14.67 1.79 10.92
N ASN A 30 14.68 1.64 9.59
CA ASN A 30 13.68 2.26 8.74
C ASN A 30 12.27 1.73 9.03
N TRP A 31 12.15 0.42 9.20
CA TRP A 31 10.85 -0.23 9.44
C TRP A 31 10.22 0.17 10.77
N ILE A 32 11.05 0.38 11.81
CA ILE A 32 10.57 0.86 13.11
C ILE A 32 10.01 2.28 12.97
N ILE A 33 10.70 3.15 12.25
CA ILE A 33 10.23 4.51 11.99
C ILE A 33 8.93 4.48 11.20
N TRP A 34 8.85 3.68 10.14
CA TRP A 34 7.64 3.55 9.33
C TRP A 34 6.46 3.03 10.14
N LYS A 35 6.69 2.07 11.05
CA LYS A 35 5.63 1.59 11.94
C LYS A 35 5.06 2.73 12.78
N ASP A 36 5.91 3.48 13.46
CA ASP A 36 5.48 4.57 14.33
C ASP A 36 4.72 5.64 13.54
N GLU A 37 5.24 6.01 12.37
CA GLU A 37 4.57 6.97 11.49
C GLU A 37 3.20 6.49 11.05
N ASN A 38 3.08 5.24 10.63
CA ASN A 38 1.83 4.70 10.10
C ASN A 38 0.76 4.55 11.19
N ILE A 39 1.14 4.14 12.39
CA ILE A 39 0.20 4.06 13.50
C ILE A 39 -0.31 5.46 13.87
N ASP A 40 0.58 6.45 13.90
CA ASP A 40 0.20 7.85 14.16
C ASP A 40 -0.76 8.35 13.08
N ARG A 41 -0.45 8.11 11.81
CA ARG A 41 -1.31 8.49 10.68
C ARG A 41 -2.67 7.82 10.75
N PHE A 42 -2.70 6.55 11.15
CA PHE A 42 -3.97 5.83 11.33
C PHE A 42 -4.83 6.50 12.39
N LYS A 43 -4.24 6.84 13.55
CA LYS A 43 -4.96 7.52 14.63
C LYS A 43 -5.51 8.88 14.21
N LYS A 44 -4.83 9.56 13.30
CA LYS A 44 -5.25 10.87 12.76
C LYS A 44 -6.23 10.76 11.59
N GLY A 45 -6.56 9.55 11.15
CA GLY A 45 -7.47 9.35 10.02
C GLY A 45 -6.86 9.67 8.65
N LEU A 46 -5.53 9.66 8.52
CA LEU A 46 -4.84 10.01 7.29
C LEU A 46 -4.58 8.82 6.36
N ILE A 47 -4.78 7.60 6.84
CA ILE A 47 -4.61 6.38 6.06
C ILE A 47 -5.76 5.42 6.30
N ILE A 48 -5.97 4.53 5.32
CA ILE A 48 -6.86 3.37 5.48
C ILE A 48 -6.03 2.11 5.18
N PRO A 49 -5.73 1.29 6.19
CA PRO A 49 -5.02 0.04 5.98
C PRO A 49 -6.00 -1.08 5.64
N TYR A 50 -5.75 -1.77 4.51
CA TYR A 50 -6.57 -2.92 4.07
C TYR A 50 -5.76 -4.18 4.27
N TYR A 51 -6.32 -5.15 4.99
CA TYR A 51 -5.63 -6.41 5.31
C TYR A 51 -6.42 -7.60 4.83
N GLY A 52 -5.70 -8.62 4.37
CA GLY A 52 -6.25 -9.94 4.07
C GLY A 52 -5.82 -10.93 5.14
N LEU A 53 -6.79 -11.64 5.71
CA LEU A 53 -6.57 -12.62 6.78
C LEU A 53 -7.00 -14.00 6.31
N LEU A 54 -6.11 -14.98 6.49
CA LEU A 54 -6.40 -16.38 6.21
C LEU A 54 -6.47 -17.14 7.52
N ASP A 55 -7.65 -17.65 7.86
CA ASP A 55 -7.91 -18.34 9.12
C ASP A 55 -7.42 -17.53 10.34
N GLY A 56 -7.66 -16.22 10.28
CA GLY A 56 -7.29 -15.29 11.35
C GLY A 56 -5.86 -14.76 11.30
N LYS A 57 -5.03 -15.25 10.39
CA LYS A 57 -3.65 -14.78 10.25
C LYS A 57 -3.57 -13.71 9.17
N ILE A 58 -2.93 -12.60 9.47
CA ILE A 58 -2.70 -11.52 8.51
C ILE A 58 -1.64 -11.97 7.50
N ILE A 59 -2.01 -12.10 6.23
CA ILE A 59 -1.10 -12.60 5.19
C ILE A 59 -0.80 -11.60 4.08
N CYS A 60 -1.62 -10.57 3.91
CA CYS A 60 -1.35 -9.52 2.93
C CYS A 60 -1.92 -8.19 3.36
N GLU A 61 -1.40 -7.13 2.76
CA GLU A 61 -1.78 -5.76 3.11
C GLU A 61 -1.64 -4.81 1.92
N ALA A 62 -2.42 -3.73 1.98
CA ALA A 62 -2.31 -2.57 1.11
C ALA A 62 -2.85 -1.36 1.87
N THR A 63 -2.20 -0.21 1.75
CA THR A 63 -2.60 0.99 2.49
C THR A 63 -2.96 2.12 1.55
N ALA A 64 -4.09 2.78 1.79
CA ALA A 64 -4.51 3.98 1.08
C ALA A 64 -4.09 5.20 1.90
N MET A 65 -3.34 6.10 1.28
CA MET A 65 -2.88 7.36 1.89
C MET A 65 -3.74 8.50 1.36
N LEU A 66 -4.36 9.25 2.26
CA LEU A 66 -5.45 10.17 1.95
C LEU A 66 -5.03 11.65 1.94
N ASN A 67 -3.83 11.98 2.43
CA ASN A 67 -3.42 13.36 2.66
C ASN A 67 -2.07 13.63 2.00
N SER A 68 -1.97 14.79 1.33
CA SER A 68 -0.75 15.20 0.62
C SER A 68 0.46 15.40 1.53
N GLU A 69 0.25 15.72 2.79
CA GLU A 69 1.34 15.95 3.75
C GLU A 69 2.13 14.70 4.08
N ILE A 70 1.54 13.51 3.88
CA ILE A 70 2.18 12.24 4.20
C ILE A 70 2.71 11.50 2.98
N VAL A 71 2.59 12.09 1.79
CA VAL A 71 3.04 11.46 0.53
C VAL A 71 4.14 12.30 -0.10
N GLN A 72 5.31 11.70 -0.33
CA GLN A 72 6.38 12.38 -1.04
C GLN A 72 5.97 12.60 -2.50
N ASN A 73 6.39 13.73 -3.08
CA ASN A 73 6.07 14.10 -4.46
C ASN A 73 4.56 14.12 -4.73
N SER A 74 3.80 14.62 -3.78
CA SER A 74 2.34 14.44 -3.71
C SER A 74 1.53 15.01 -4.88
N ASP A 75 2.03 16.01 -5.60
CA ASP A 75 1.31 16.62 -6.72
C ASP A 75 0.89 15.57 -7.75
N GLY A 76 -0.41 15.47 -8.02
CA GLY A 76 -0.96 14.50 -8.94
C GLY A 76 -1.13 13.10 -8.37
N LEU A 77 -0.62 12.83 -7.16
CA LEU A 77 -0.67 11.50 -6.54
C LEU A 77 -1.76 11.37 -5.50
N VAL A 78 -2.17 12.44 -4.86
CA VAL A 78 -3.15 12.44 -3.77
C VAL A 78 -3.83 13.79 -3.66
N GLY A 79 -5.09 13.77 -3.22
CA GLY A 79 -5.92 14.98 -3.07
C GLY A 79 -6.95 15.13 -4.18
N ASN A 80 -8.05 15.82 -3.89
CA ASN A 80 -9.13 16.08 -4.84
C ASN A 80 -9.71 14.79 -5.46
N GLY A 81 -10.01 13.80 -4.62
CA GLY A 81 -10.58 12.53 -5.06
C GLY A 81 -9.54 11.50 -5.47
N VAL A 82 -8.26 11.81 -5.35
CA VAL A 82 -7.15 10.91 -5.68
C VAL A 82 -6.51 10.37 -4.40
N VAL A 83 -6.25 9.07 -4.38
CA VAL A 83 -5.64 8.36 -3.23
C VAL A 83 -4.34 7.72 -3.68
N TYR A 84 -3.30 7.84 -2.85
CA TYR A 84 -2.02 7.17 -3.09
C TYR A 84 -1.99 5.83 -2.36
N LEU A 85 -1.67 4.77 -3.09
CA LEU A 85 -1.60 3.42 -2.54
C LEU A 85 -0.16 3.02 -2.26
N SER A 86 0.06 2.41 -1.11
CA SER A 86 1.40 1.98 -0.69
C SER A 86 1.33 0.66 0.08
N ALA A 87 2.50 0.14 0.44
CA ALA A 87 2.62 -1.03 1.31
C ALA A 87 1.91 -2.28 0.75
N PHE A 88 2.06 -2.52 -0.56
CA PHE A 88 1.56 -3.74 -1.19
C PHE A 88 2.47 -4.90 -0.81
N ARG A 89 2.05 -5.72 0.14
CA ARG A 89 2.86 -6.85 0.61
C ARG A 89 2.00 -8.10 0.81
N THR A 90 2.57 -9.23 0.43
CA THR A 90 2.01 -10.55 0.73
C THR A 90 3.10 -11.39 1.35
N ASN A 91 2.81 -12.07 2.47
CA ASN A 91 3.77 -12.96 3.09
C ASN A 91 4.23 -14.00 2.08
N LYS A 92 5.55 -14.27 2.07
CA LYS A 92 6.21 -15.05 1.02
C LYS A 92 5.54 -16.38 0.70
N GLU A 93 5.13 -17.13 1.71
CA GLU A 93 4.50 -18.44 1.56
C GLU A 93 3.11 -18.40 0.95
N TYR A 94 2.49 -17.22 0.86
CA TYR A 94 1.15 -17.04 0.31
C TYR A 94 1.12 -16.33 -1.03
N GLN A 95 2.29 -15.98 -1.57
CA GLN A 95 2.38 -15.30 -2.86
C GLN A 95 1.99 -16.23 -4.01
N GLY A 96 1.45 -15.65 -5.07
CA GLY A 96 1.08 -16.39 -6.28
C GLY A 96 -0.18 -17.25 -6.14
N LYS A 97 -0.97 -17.07 -5.11
CA LYS A 97 -2.18 -17.88 -4.85
C LYS A 97 -3.49 -17.09 -5.00
N GLY A 98 -3.41 -15.85 -5.47
CA GLY A 98 -4.59 -15.03 -5.73
C GLY A 98 -5.12 -14.25 -4.53
N TYR A 99 -4.51 -14.35 -3.36
CA TYR A 99 -4.98 -13.64 -2.17
C TYR A 99 -4.89 -12.13 -2.34
N PHE A 100 -3.77 -11.63 -2.86
CA PHE A 100 -3.62 -10.19 -3.03
C PHE A 100 -4.63 -9.62 -4.03
N SER A 101 -4.94 -10.37 -5.09
CA SER A 101 -5.97 -9.94 -6.05
C SER A 101 -7.33 -9.74 -5.38
N LYS A 102 -7.68 -10.60 -4.43
CA LYS A 102 -8.92 -10.46 -3.67
C LYS A 102 -8.89 -9.23 -2.77
N LEU A 103 -7.77 -9.00 -2.11
CA LEU A 103 -7.59 -7.82 -1.27
C LEU A 103 -7.65 -6.54 -2.10
N PHE A 104 -6.95 -6.52 -3.23
CA PHE A 104 -6.94 -5.38 -4.14
C PHE A 104 -8.36 -5.03 -4.60
N LYS A 105 -9.14 -6.04 -5.02
CA LYS A 105 -10.52 -5.84 -5.43
C LYS A 105 -11.37 -5.25 -4.31
N PHE A 106 -11.22 -5.78 -3.10
CA PHE A 106 -11.93 -5.29 -1.92
C PHE A 106 -11.60 -3.81 -1.66
N MET A 107 -10.32 -3.47 -1.69
CA MET A 107 -9.85 -2.10 -1.49
C MET A 107 -10.41 -1.13 -2.54
N ILE A 108 -10.36 -1.51 -3.81
CA ILE A 108 -10.85 -0.67 -4.90
C ILE A 108 -12.36 -0.44 -4.76
N GLU A 109 -13.12 -1.47 -4.45
CA GLU A 109 -14.57 -1.34 -4.24
C GLU A 109 -14.89 -0.42 -3.06
N ASP A 110 -14.15 -0.55 -1.96
CA ASP A 110 -14.34 0.30 -0.79
C ASP A 110 -14.00 1.76 -1.09
N LEU A 111 -12.91 2.02 -1.80
CA LEU A 111 -12.52 3.38 -2.19
C LEU A 111 -13.53 4.01 -3.15
N LYS A 112 -14.09 3.23 -4.08
CA LYS A 112 -15.18 3.72 -4.95
C LYS A 112 -16.40 4.12 -4.13
N GLU A 113 -16.80 3.28 -3.19
CA GLU A 113 -17.96 3.56 -2.32
C GLU A 113 -17.74 4.83 -1.49
N LYS A 114 -16.50 5.09 -1.11
CA LYS A 114 -16.15 6.30 -0.36
C LYS A 114 -16.08 7.56 -1.25
N GLY A 115 -16.26 7.41 -2.57
CA GLY A 115 -16.33 8.53 -3.51
C GLY A 115 -15.00 8.93 -4.14
N TYR A 116 -13.95 8.16 -3.96
CA TYR A 116 -12.67 8.44 -4.62
C TYR A 116 -12.75 8.10 -6.11
N GLU A 117 -12.04 8.88 -6.92
CA GLU A 117 -12.14 8.81 -8.38
C GLU A 117 -10.90 8.19 -9.04
N LYS A 118 -9.77 8.20 -8.35
CA LYS A 118 -8.50 7.73 -8.91
C LYS A 118 -7.59 7.23 -7.81
N VAL A 119 -6.82 6.19 -8.12
CA VAL A 119 -5.75 5.70 -7.25
C VAL A 119 -4.41 5.76 -7.98
N THR A 120 -3.35 6.00 -7.22
CA THR A 120 -1.98 6.09 -7.73
C THR A 120 -1.05 5.22 -6.92
N LEU A 121 0.10 4.89 -7.47
CA LEU A 121 1.16 4.16 -6.77
C LEU A 121 2.52 4.49 -7.36
N GLY A 122 3.57 4.13 -6.63
CA GLY A 122 4.95 4.24 -7.08
C GLY A 122 5.60 2.88 -7.19
N VAL A 123 6.51 2.73 -8.14
CA VAL A 123 7.30 1.51 -8.32
C VAL A 123 8.70 1.88 -8.80
N GLU A 124 9.71 1.17 -8.30
CA GLU A 124 11.09 1.40 -8.76
C GLU A 124 11.24 0.91 -10.21
N PRO A 125 12.02 1.64 -11.06
CA PRO A 125 12.14 1.30 -12.48
C PRO A 125 12.61 -0.13 -12.77
N GLU A 126 13.50 -0.66 -11.94
CA GLU A 126 14.06 -2.01 -12.10
C GLU A 126 13.12 -3.13 -11.63
N GLU A 127 12.03 -2.81 -10.96
CA GLU A 127 11.04 -3.80 -10.52
C GLU A 127 10.10 -4.18 -11.65
N ILE A 128 10.66 -4.78 -12.71
CA ILE A 128 9.91 -5.11 -13.94
C ILE A 128 8.71 -6.02 -13.66
N LYS A 129 8.87 -6.98 -12.76
CA LYS A 129 7.78 -7.91 -12.40
C LYS A 129 6.62 -7.16 -11.75
N ASN A 130 6.91 -6.27 -10.81
CA ASN A 130 5.87 -5.48 -10.14
C ASN A 130 5.18 -4.52 -11.11
N LYS A 131 5.94 -3.90 -12.03
CA LYS A 131 5.36 -3.03 -13.05
C LYS A 131 4.35 -3.77 -13.91
N LYS A 132 4.64 -5.02 -14.30
CA LYS A 132 3.71 -5.85 -15.07
C LYS A 132 2.45 -6.18 -14.26
N ILE A 133 2.61 -6.49 -12.98
CA ILE A 133 1.48 -6.78 -12.09
C ILE A 133 0.58 -5.55 -11.95
N TYR A 134 1.15 -4.38 -11.70
CA TYR A 134 0.37 -3.15 -11.56
C TYR A 134 -0.31 -2.75 -12.85
N ASN A 135 0.35 -2.93 -14.00
CA ASN A 135 -0.26 -2.71 -15.30
C ASN A 135 -1.47 -3.62 -15.51
N HIS A 136 -1.35 -4.89 -15.13
CA HIS A 136 -2.45 -5.86 -15.19
C HIS A 136 -3.63 -5.41 -14.31
N TYR A 137 -3.37 -4.80 -13.15
CA TYR A 137 -4.43 -4.24 -12.30
C TYR A 137 -5.00 -2.92 -12.84
N GLY A 138 -4.51 -2.42 -13.95
CA GLY A 138 -5.06 -1.24 -14.59
C GLY A 138 -4.32 0.08 -14.33
N PHE A 139 -3.14 0.03 -13.70
CA PHE A 139 -2.32 1.23 -13.51
C PHE A 139 -1.56 1.54 -14.79
N ASN A 140 -2.27 2.06 -15.78
CA ASN A 140 -1.76 2.27 -17.14
C ASN A 140 -1.36 3.72 -17.44
N GLU A 141 -1.72 4.65 -16.56
CA GLU A 141 -1.36 6.05 -16.75
C GLU A 141 -0.03 6.35 -16.07
N HIS A 142 1.01 6.60 -16.85
CA HIS A 142 2.28 7.08 -16.31
C HIS A 142 2.13 8.55 -15.94
N ILE A 143 2.30 8.88 -14.65
CA ILE A 143 2.10 10.24 -14.15
C ILE A 143 3.39 11.04 -14.18
N LYS A 144 4.45 10.50 -13.58
CA LYS A 144 5.77 11.16 -13.52
C LYS A 144 6.80 10.21 -12.92
N ASN A 145 8.06 10.63 -13.01
CA ASN A 145 9.17 9.98 -12.31
C ASN A 145 9.73 10.97 -11.29
N SER A 146 10.15 10.50 -10.13
CA SER A 146 10.79 11.33 -9.12
C SER A 146 11.65 10.47 -8.19
N LYS A 147 12.11 11.05 -7.10
CA LYS A 147 12.90 10.34 -6.08
C LYS A 147 12.17 10.37 -4.75
N GLU A 148 12.29 9.27 -4.00
CA GLU A 148 11.83 9.20 -2.63
C GLU A 148 13.01 9.00 -1.70
N VAL A 149 12.88 9.52 -0.48
CA VAL A 149 13.94 9.47 0.53
C VAL A 149 13.45 8.63 1.72
N TYR A 150 14.25 7.64 2.08
CA TYR A 150 13.98 6.79 3.25
C TYR A 150 14.42 7.50 4.54
N PRO A 151 13.95 7.05 5.71
CA PRO A 151 14.33 7.67 6.99
C PRO A 151 15.84 7.75 7.23
N ASP A 152 16.62 6.81 6.69
CA ASP A 152 18.08 6.80 6.82
C ASP A 152 18.79 7.70 5.79
N GLY A 153 18.05 8.40 4.94
CA GLY A 153 18.60 9.27 3.89
C GLY A 153 18.83 8.59 2.54
N THR A 154 18.55 7.29 2.43
CA THR A 154 18.67 6.57 1.16
C THR A 154 17.68 7.15 0.16
N GLU A 155 18.17 7.49 -1.05
CA GLU A 155 17.33 7.97 -2.14
C GLU A 155 17.06 6.83 -3.13
N ILE A 156 15.82 6.71 -3.59
CA ILE A 156 15.44 5.75 -4.62
C ILE A 156 14.70 6.46 -5.75
N GLU A 157 14.85 5.96 -6.97
CA GLU A 157 14.07 6.44 -8.10
C GLU A 157 12.74 5.73 -8.14
N VAL A 158 11.67 6.48 -8.45
CA VAL A 158 10.30 5.94 -8.46
C VAL A 158 9.56 6.44 -9.69
N GLU A 159 8.88 5.51 -10.36
CA GLU A 159 7.92 5.81 -11.42
C GLU A 159 6.52 5.74 -10.82
N TYR A 160 5.68 6.75 -11.10
CA TYR A 160 4.33 6.81 -10.57
C TYR A 160 3.30 6.54 -11.64
N TYR A 161 2.32 5.71 -11.31
CA TYR A 161 1.25 5.31 -12.22
C TYR A 161 -0.11 5.49 -11.57
N GLY A 162 -1.12 5.71 -12.39
CA GLY A 162 -2.48 5.91 -11.93
C GLY A 162 -3.49 4.99 -12.59
N LYS A 163 -4.63 4.83 -11.91
CA LYS A 163 -5.77 4.05 -12.36
C LYS A 163 -7.04 4.82 -12.03
N SER A 164 -7.90 5.01 -13.04
CA SER A 164 -9.23 5.58 -12.83
C SER A 164 -10.13 4.58 -12.12
N LEU A 165 -10.94 5.08 -11.18
CA LEU A 165 -11.97 4.28 -10.50
C LEU A 165 -13.37 4.48 -11.14
N LYS A 166 -13.45 5.32 -12.15
CA LYS A 166 -14.70 5.59 -12.87
C LYS A 166 -15.02 4.51 -13.90
#